data_1c2a18f420fab185c4ef73bfaebe445f
#
_entry.id   1c2a18f420fab185c4ef73bfaebe445f
#
_cell.length_a   1.000
_cell.length_b   1.000
_cell.length_c   1.000
_cell.angle_alpha   90.00
_cell.angle_beta   90.00
_cell.angle_gamma   90.00
#
_symmetry.space_group_name_H-M   'P 1'
#
loop_
_entity.id
_entity.type
_entity.pdbx_description
1 polymer ?
#
loop_
_entity_poly.entity_id
_entity_poly.type
_entity_poly.pdbx_seq_one_letter_code
_entity_poly.pdbx_strand_id
1 'polypeptide(L)'
;VNFCDAFCIPVLTITNVTGFKATKCSERTMAKNAAALTAAFANATVPKVNVVVGKAYGSAYVVMNSKSIGADMVFAWPNAEIGMMDAKSAAKIMYEGSDAATINEKAAEYATLQNNVTSAARRGYVDTIIEPEDTRKYVIGAFEMLYTKREDRPDRKHGTV
;
A
#
# COMPACT_ATOMS: atom_id res chain seq x y z
N VAL A 1 5.08 -14.76 1.34
CA VAL A 1 4.74 -14.52 -0.06
C VAL A 1 5.34 -15.60 -0.94
N ASN A 2 6.66 -15.82 -0.91
CA ASN A 2 7.33 -16.83 -1.73
C ASN A 2 6.78 -18.25 -1.52
N PHE A 3 6.43 -18.61 -0.28
CA PHE A 3 5.76 -19.87 0.02
C PHE A 3 4.39 -19.94 -0.66
N CYS A 4 3.59 -18.89 -0.56
CA CYS A 4 2.27 -18.84 -1.19
C CYS A 4 2.39 -18.94 -2.72
N ASP A 5 3.36 -18.26 -3.31
CA ASP A 5 3.62 -18.32 -4.74
C ASP A 5 4.02 -19.73 -5.19
N ALA A 6 4.89 -20.41 -4.44
CA ALA A 6 5.34 -21.78 -4.75
C ALA A 6 4.22 -22.82 -4.68
N PHE A 7 3.20 -22.60 -3.84
CA PHE A 7 2.07 -23.51 -3.66
C PHE A 7 0.76 -23.00 -4.27
N CYS A 8 0.82 -21.98 -5.12
CA CYS A 8 -0.36 -21.40 -5.79
C CYS A 8 -1.44 -20.90 -4.82
N ILE A 9 -1.04 -20.39 -3.66
CA ILE A 9 -1.94 -19.86 -2.63
C ILE A 9 -2.13 -18.36 -2.85
N PRO A 10 -3.37 -17.87 -3.06
CA PRO A 10 -3.65 -16.44 -3.19
C PRO A 10 -3.26 -15.65 -1.94
N VAL A 11 -2.84 -14.40 -2.11
CA VAL A 11 -2.39 -13.54 -1.02
C VAL A 11 -3.34 -12.35 -0.83
N LEU A 12 -3.88 -12.23 0.37
CA LEU A 12 -4.63 -11.06 0.83
C LEU A 12 -3.74 -10.24 1.77
N THR A 13 -3.61 -8.95 1.50
CA THR A 13 -2.99 -7.99 2.41
C THR A 13 -4.04 -7.04 2.98
N ILE A 14 -3.98 -6.78 4.27
CA ILE A 14 -4.79 -5.74 4.93
C ILE A 14 -3.83 -4.67 5.42
N THR A 15 -3.94 -3.47 4.87
CA THR A 15 -2.96 -2.40 5.05
C THR A 15 -3.48 -1.28 5.95
N ASN A 16 -2.75 -1.04 7.05
CA ASN A 16 -2.88 0.14 7.89
C ASN A 16 -1.47 0.48 8.41
N VAL A 17 -0.75 1.35 7.72
CA VAL A 17 0.66 1.62 7.98
C VAL A 17 0.99 3.10 7.83
N THR A 18 1.67 3.66 8.83
CA THR A 18 2.10 5.07 8.85
C THR A 18 3.56 5.26 8.47
N GLY A 19 4.35 4.19 8.47
CA GLY A 19 5.78 4.22 8.18
C GLY A 19 6.50 3.03 8.77
N PHE A 20 7.79 2.95 8.55
CA PHE A 20 8.64 1.94 9.17
C PHE A 20 8.96 2.32 10.63
N LYS A 21 9.05 1.32 11.50
CA LYS A 21 9.45 1.54 12.88
C LYS A 21 10.96 1.82 12.95
N ALA A 22 11.34 3.04 13.29
CA ALA A 22 12.73 3.44 13.46
C ALA A 22 13.25 3.00 14.84
N THR A 23 14.09 1.97 14.86
CA THR A 23 14.84 1.53 16.05
C THR A 23 16.29 1.23 15.65
N LYS A 24 17.21 1.27 16.61
CA LYS A 24 18.64 0.91 16.36
C LYS A 24 18.83 -0.44 15.65
N CYS A 25 17.97 -1.42 15.97
CA CYS A 25 18.03 -2.75 15.36
C CYS A 25 17.40 -2.77 13.96
N SER A 26 16.28 -2.06 13.77
CA SER A 26 15.59 -2.06 12.48
C SER A 26 16.34 -1.27 11.40
N GLU A 27 17.02 -0.19 11.76
CA GLU A 27 17.77 0.63 10.80
C GLU A 27 18.85 -0.17 10.02
N ARG A 28 19.49 -1.13 10.68
CA ARG A 28 20.52 -1.95 10.04
C ARG A 28 20.01 -2.87 8.93
N THR A 29 18.77 -3.33 9.04
CA THR A 29 18.20 -4.38 8.17
C THR A 29 16.98 -3.94 7.41
N MET A 30 16.42 -2.76 7.73
CA MET A 30 15.17 -2.28 7.17
C MET A 30 15.19 -2.20 5.65
N ALA A 31 16.21 -1.57 5.07
CA ALA A 31 16.32 -1.42 3.63
C ALA A 31 16.37 -2.78 2.91
N LYS A 32 17.17 -3.72 3.45
CA LYS A 32 17.26 -5.09 2.92
C LYS A 32 15.92 -5.83 3.03
N ASN A 33 15.27 -5.74 4.18
CA ASN A 33 14.00 -6.43 4.40
C ASN A 33 12.87 -5.83 3.56
N ALA A 34 12.82 -4.51 3.40
CA ALA A 34 11.87 -3.83 2.54
C ALA A 34 12.09 -4.22 1.07
N ALA A 35 13.34 -4.26 0.62
CA ALA A 35 13.69 -4.71 -0.73
C ALA A 35 13.29 -6.17 -0.97
N ALA A 36 13.56 -7.06 0.00
CA ALA A 36 13.19 -8.47 -0.09
C ALA A 36 11.66 -8.66 -0.16
N LEU A 37 10.90 -7.91 0.65
CA LEU A 37 9.44 -7.95 0.61
C LEU A 37 8.89 -7.41 -0.71
N THR A 38 9.43 -6.30 -1.19
CA THR A 38 9.07 -5.72 -2.49
C THR A 38 9.34 -6.71 -3.63
N ALA A 39 10.52 -7.32 -3.65
CA ALA A 39 10.89 -8.32 -4.65
C ALA A 39 9.97 -9.55 -4.58
N ALA A 40 9.62 -10.01 -3.39
CA ALA A 40 8.70 -11.13 -3.20
C ALA A 40 7.32 -10.85 -3.79
N PHE A 41 6.72 -9.67 -3.51
CA PHE A 41 5.43 -9.28 -4.08
C PHE A 41 5.51 -9.03 -5.58
N ALA A 42 6.56 -8.35 -6.07
CA ALA A 42 6.71 -8.06 -7.49
C ALA A 42 6.91 -9.32 -8.33
N ASN A 43 7.57 -10.34 -7.79
CA ASN A 43 7.84 -11.59 -8.50
C ASN A 43 6.72 -12.63 -8.36
N ALA A 44 5.86 -12.52 -7.37
CA ALA A 44 4.77 -13.48 -7.15
C ALA A 44 3.75 -13.44 -8.28
N THR A 45 3.38 -14.62 -8.77
CA THR A 45 2.45 -14.83 -9.89
C THR A 45 1.03 -15.17 -9.43
N VAL A 46 0.87 -15.51 -8.16
CA VAL A 46 -0.45 -15.81 -7.56
C VAL A 46 -1.34 -14.57 -7.49
N PRO A 47 -2.67 -14.75 -7.40
CA PRO A 47 -3.59 -13.65 -7.15
C PRO A 47 -3.21 -12.86 -5.89
N LYS A 48 -3.11 -11.54 -6.01
CA LYS A 48 -2.72 -10.61 -4.94
C LYS A 48 -3.77 -9.51 -4.80
N VAL A 49 -4.46 -9.51 -3.67
CA VAL A 49 -5.45 -8.49 -3.34
C VAL A 49 -4.99 -7.68 -2.14
N ASN A 50 -5.15 -6.37 -2.17
CA ASN A 50 -4.85 -5.49 -1.05
C ASN A 50 -6.09 -4.71 -0.63
N VAL A 51 -6.33 -4.62 0.69
CA VAL A 51 -7.40 -3.82 1.29
C VAL A 51 -6.78 -2.78 2.21
N VAL A 52 -6.93 -1.52 1.89
CA VAL A 52 -6.46 -0.40 2.71
C VAL A 52 -7.58 -0.02 3.68
N VAL A 53 -7.39 -0.32 4.96
CA VAL A 53 -8.40 -0.13 6.02
C VAL A 53 -8.21 1.15 6.84
N GLY A 54 -7.10 1.84 6.65
CA GLY A 54 -6.76 3.04 7.41
C GLY A 54 -5.66 3.83 6.74
N LYS A 55 -4.60 4.14 7.47
CA LYS A 55 -3.47 4.90 6.94
C LYS A 55 -2.59 4.05 6.04
N ALA A 56 -2.10 4.68 4.98
CA ALA A 56 -1.21 4.05 4.01
C ALA A 56 -0.23 5.09 3.45
N TYR A 57 0.89 5.27 4.16
CA TYR A 57 1.84 6.33 3.83
C TYR A 57 3.19 5.83 3.35
N GLY A 58 3.68 6.49 2.31
CA GLY A 58 5.05 6.40 1.82
C GLY A 58 5.48 5.01 1.38
N SER A 59 6.78 4.76 1.46
CA SER A 59 7.37 3.49 1.04
C SER A 59 6.90 2.29 1.85
N ALA A 60 6.51 2.47 3.10
CA ALA A 60 5.96 1.40 3.92
C ALA A 60 4.62 0.87 3.36
N TYR A 61 3.77 1.75 2.81
CA TYR A 61 2.58 1.34 2.06
C TYR A 61 2.97 0.65 0.75
N VAL A 62 3.93 1.21 0.00
CA VAL A 62 4.31 0.65 -1.31
C VAL A 62 4.72 -0.80 -1.19
N VAL A 63 5.56 -1.15 -0.21
CA VAL A 63 6.04 -2.55 -0.01
C VAL A 63 4.96 -3.52 0.46
N MET A 64 3.81 -3.02 0.94
CA MET A 64 2.68 -3.82 1.43
C MET A 64 1.69 -4.16 0.31
N ASN A 65 2.18 -4.74 -0.79
CA ASN A 65 1.34 -5.18 -1.91
C ASN A 65 0.49 -4.04 -2.49
N SER A 66 1.12 -2.90 -2.77
CA SER A 66 0.43 -1.79 -3.45
C SER A 66 0.22 -2.07 -4.94
N LYS A 67 -0.64 -1.28 -5.57
CA LYS A 67 -0.84 -1.31 -7.03
C LYS A 67 0.48 -1.12 -7.79
N SER A 68 1.36 -0.28 -7.24
CA SER A 68 2.67 0.06 -7.84
C SER A 68 3.64 -1.12 -7.95
N ILE A 69 3.51 -2.14 -7.12
CA ILE A 69 4.35 -3.35 -7.15
C ILE A 69 3.61 -4.58 -7.68
N GLY A 70 2.45 -4.39 -8.28
CA GLY A 70 1.74 -5.44 -9.00
C GLY A 70 0.63 -6.14 -8.21
N ALA A 71 -0.04 -5.47 -7.27
CA ALA A 71 -1.31 -5.97 -6.76
C ALA A 71 -2.35 -6.03 -7.88
N ASP A 72 -3.06 -7.14 -7.99
CA ASP A 72 -4.08 -7.32 -9.01
C ASP A 72 -5.30 -6.44 -8.75
N MET A 73 -5.77 -6.41 -7.50
CA MET A 73 -6.86 -5.54 -7.05
C MET A 73 -6.52 -4.87 -5.73
N VAL A 74 -6.85 -3.59 -5.64
CA VAL A 74 -6.68 -2.77 -4.43
C VAL A 74 -8.00 -2.14 -4.07
N PHE A 75 -8.51 -2.49 -2.90
CA PHE A 75 -9.69 -1.89 -2.30
C PHE A 75 -9.29 -0.94 -1.17
N ALA A 76 -10.09 0.06 -0.92
CA ALA A 76 -9.89 0.95 0.22
C ALA A 76 -11.22 1.28 0.90
N TRP A 77 -11.20 1.46 2.21
CA TRP A 77 -12.33 1.98 2.95
C TRP A 77 -12.50 3.48 2.74
N PRO A 78 -13.71 4.05 2.91
CA PRO A 78 -13.95 5.47 2.66
C PRO A 78 -13.14 6.41 3.55
N ASN A 79 -12.78 5.96 4.75
CA ASN A 79 -11.97 6.70 5.71
C ASN A 79 -10.45 6.44 5.58
N ALA A 80 -10.03 5.72 4.54
CA ALA A 80 -8.61 5.46 4.32
C ALA A 80 -7.88 6.73 3.87
N GLU A 81 -6.65 6.87 4.35
CA GLU A 81 -5.76 7.96 3.97
C GLU A 81 -4.56 7.37 3.24
N ILE A 82 -4.39 7.75 1.97
CA ILE A 82 -3.32 7.22 1.12
C ILE A 82 -2.49 8.37 0.57
N GLY A 83 -1.21 8.41 0.92
CA GLY A 83 -0.34 9.50 0.50
C GLY A 83 1.14 9.25 0.73
N MET A 84 1.94 10.27 0.42
CA MET A 84 3.39 10.21 0.63
C MET A 84 3.77 10.22 2.11
N MET A 85 3.07 11.03 2.91
CA MET A 85 3.31 11.19 4.34
C MET A 85 2.08 11.78 5.04
N ASP A 86 2.12 11.79 6.36
CA ASP A 86 1.14 12.46 7.20
C ASP A 86 1.01 13.96 6.87
N ALA A 87 -0.21 14.47 6.85
CA ALA A 87 -0.50 15.83 6.45
C ALA A 87 0.20 16.91 7.29
N LYS A 88 0.32 16.68 8.61
CA LYS A 88 1.04 17.58 9.49
C LYS A 88 2.54 17.66 9.18
N SER A 89 3.13 16.51 8.88
CA SER A 89 4.53 16.41 8.49
C SER A 89 4.78 17.10 7.15
N ALA A 90 3.90 16.90 6.19
CA ALA A 90 3.97 17.58 4.90
C ALA A 90 3.87 19.11 5.06
N ALA A 91 2.89 19.59 5.81
CA ALA A 91 2.72 21.02 6.04
C ALA A 91 3.93 21.66 6.76
N LYS A 92 4.53 20.98 7.72
CA LYS A 92 5.76 21.46 8.38
C LYS A 92 6.93 21.61 7.43
N ILE A 93 7.08 20.69 6.50
CA ILE A 93 8.17 20.76 5.50
C ILE A 93 7.89 21.85 4.47
N MET A 94 6.66 21.94 3.97
CA MET A 94 6.31 22.88 2.90
C MET A 94 6.24 24.33 3.38
N TYR A 95 5.89 24.56 4.64
CA TYR A 95 5.71 25.86 5.24
C TYR A 95 6.63 26.06 6.45
N GLU A 96 7.89 25.63 6.31
CA GLU A 96 8.92 25.80 7.33
C GLU A 96 9.08 27.29 7.68
N GLY A 97 9.06 27.60 8.98
CA GLY A 97 9.15 28.98 9.47
C GLY A 97 7.81 29.72 9.62
N SER A 98 6.69 29.11 9.22
CA SER A 98 5.35 29.67 9.45
C SER A 98 4.87 29.40 10.89
N ASP A 99 3.87 30.17 11.33
CA ASP A 99 3.26 29.98 12.65
C ASP A 99 2.45 28.66 12.73
N ALA A 100 2.19 28.20 13.95
CA ALA A 100 1.50 26.94 14.18
C ALA A 100 0.06 26.93 13.65
N ALA A 101 -0.61 28.06 13.59
CA ALA A 101 -1.97 28.19 13.08
C ALA A 101 -2.00 27.92 11.56
N THR A 102 -1.12 28.58 10.83
CA THR A 102 -0.94 28.40 9.39
C THR A 102 -0.55 26.95 9.04
N ILE A 103 0.36 26.33 9.79
CA ILE A 103 0.73 24.93 9.59
C ILE A 103 -0.48 24.00 9.77
N ASN A 104 -1.31 24.22 10.78
CA ASN A 104 -2.50 23.39 11.00
C ASN A 104 -3.56 23.58 9.90
N GLU A 105 -3.78 24.79 9.44
CA GLU A 105 -4.68 25.09 8.31
C GLU A 105 -4.22 24.39 7.04
N LYS A 106 -2.93 24.52 6.69
CA LYS A 106 -2.33 23.89 5.52
C LYS A 106 -2.27 22.36 5.62
N ALA A 107 -2.14 21.82 6.82
CA ALA A 107 -2.25 20.38 7.03
C ALA A 107 -3.66 19.86 6.74
N ALA A 108 -4.70 20.58 7.16
CA ALA A 108 -6.09 20.22 6.86
C ALA A 108 -6.38 20.27 5.33
N GLU A 109 -5.89 21.33 4.67
CA GLU A 109 -5.98 21.46 3.22
C GLU A 109 -5.27 20.29 2.50
N TYR A 110 -4.05 19.99 2.91
CA TYR A 110 -3.27 18.86 2.35
C TYR A 110 -3.96 17.52 2.54
N ALA A 111 -4.50 17.26 3.73
CA ALA A 111 -5.25 16.04 4.01
C ALA A 111 -6.43 15.85 3.04
N THR A 112 -7.19 16.92 2.83
CA THR A 112 -8.36 16.90 1.94
C THR A 112 -7.97 16.70 0.48
N LEU A 113 -6.92 17.37 0.01
CA LEU A 113 -6.52 17.36 -1.40
C LEU A 113 -5.67 16.13 -1.78
N GLN A 114 -4.77 15.71 -0.91
CA GLN A 114 -3.73 14.74 -1.25
C GLN A 114 -3.94 13.37 -0.60
N ASN A 115 -4.29 13.31 0.67
CA ASN A 115 -4.37 12.05 1.42
C ASN A 115 -5.75 11.37 1.34
N ASN A 116 -6.76 12.04 0.80
CA ASN A 116 -8.09 11.50 0.65
C ASN A 116 -8.10 10.27 -0.29
N VAL A 117 -8.81 9.24 0.10
CA VAL A 117 -8.97 7.99 -0.69
C VAL A 117 -9.49 8.24 -2.10
N THR A 118 -10.39 9.20 -2.28
CA THR A 118 -10.92 9.59 -3.60
C THR A 118 -9.82 10.15 -4.50
N SER A 119 -8.89 10.92 -3.94
CA SER A 119 -7.72 11.44 -4.66
C SER A 119 -6.79 10.31 -5.10
N ALA A 120 -6.59 9.31 -4.24
CA ALA A 120 -5.81 8.11 -4.54
C ALA A 120 -6.47 7.25 -5.64
N ALA A 121 -7.79 7.08 -5.58
CA ALA A 121 -8.56 6.37 -6.60
C ALA A 121 -8.50 7.06 -7.97
N ARG A 122 -8.63 8.38 -8.01
CA ARG A 122 -8.47 9.16 -9.26
C ARG A 122 -7.10 9.03 -9.90
N ARG A 123 -6.07 8.75 -9.11
CA ARG A 123 -4.69 8.50 -9.58
C ARG A 123 -4.42 7.04 -9.95
N GLY A 124 -5.39 6.15 -9.78
CA GLY A 124 -5.25 4.72 -10.10
C GLY A 124 -4.57 3.87 -9.04
N TYR A 125 -4.40 4.37 -7.80
CA TYR A 125 -3.83 3.57 -6.70
C TYR A 125 -4.84 2.65 -6.04
N VAL A 126 -6.14 2.93 -6.20
CA VAL A 126 -7.25 2.15 -5.65
C VAL A 126 -8.23 1.86 -6.78
N ASP A 127 -8.61 0.61 -6.94
CA ASP A 127 -9.57 0.19 -7.97
C ASP A 127 -11.01 0.49 -7.56
N THR A 128 -11.35 0.26 -6.29
CA THR A 128 -12.71 0.50 -5.78
C THR A 128 -12.68 0.90 -4.31
N ILE A 129 -13.48 1.91 -3.96
CA ILE A 129 -13.75 2.28 -2.56
C ILE A 129 -14.94 1.44 -2.10
N ILE A 130 -14.78 0.72 -1.00
CA ILE A 130 -15.75 -0.25 -0.48
C ILE A 130 -16.09 0.03 0.98
N GLU A 131 -17.34 -0.18 1.36
CA GLU A 131 -17.73 -0.10 2.77
C GLU A 131 -17.14 -1.26 3.58
N PRO A 132 -16.80 -1.05 4.86
CA PRO A 132 -16.23 -2.09 5.72
C PRO A 132 -17.07 -3.37 5.75
N GLU A 133 -18.38 -3.25 5.74
CA GLU A 133 -19.34 -4.36 5.77
C GLU A 133 -19.26 -5.25 4.52
N ASP A 134 -18.98 -4.67 3.38
CA ASP A 134 -18.88 -5.35 2.10
C ASP A 134 -17.49 -5.94 1.81
N THR A 135 -16.50 -5.70 2.67
CA THR A 135 -15.10 -6.11 2.44
C THR A 135 -14.98 -7.58 2.07
N ARG A 136 -15.65 -8.47 2.82
CA ARG A 136 -15.59 -9.91 2.57
C ARG A 136 -16.15 -10.27 1.18
N LYS A 137 -17.26 -9.67 0.77
CA LYS A 137 -17.91 -9.89 -0.51
C LYS A 137 -16.99 -9.48 -1.68
N TYR A 138 -16.39 -8.30 -1.59
CA TYR A 138 -15.49 -7.81 -2.63
C TYR A 138 -14.21 -8.67 -2.72
N VAL A 139 -13.64 -9.07 -1.58
CA VAL A 139 -12.45 -9.93 -1.54
C VAL A 139 -12.74 -11.31 -2.15
N ILE A 140 -13.87 -11.93 -1.83
CA ILE A 140 -14.29 -13.21 -2.43
C ILE A 140 -14.44 -13.04 -3.95
N GLY A 141 -15.21 -12.03 -4.39
CA GLY A 141 -15.42 -11.79 -5.82
C GLY A 141 -14.11 -11.50 -6.58
N ALA A 142 -13.16 -10.77 -5.94
CA ALA A 142 -11.84 -10.56 -6.52
C ALA A 142 -11.07 -11.87 -6.72
N PHE A 143 -11.02 -12.74 -5.72
CA PHE A 143 -10.34 -14.02 -5.86
C PHE A 143 -11.03 -14.97 -6.83
N GLU A 144 -12.36 -14.97 -6.92
CA GLU A 144 -13.11 -15.72 -7.92
C GLU A 144 -12.75 -15.25 -9.34
N MET A 145 -12.70 -13.93 -9.54
CA MET A 145 -12.33 -13.33 -10.83
C MET A 145 -10.88 -13.63 -11.21
N LEU A 146 -9.98 -13.68 -10.22
CA LEU A 146 -8.56 -13.96 -10.43
C LEU A 146 -8.21 -15.45 -10.41
N TYR A 147 -9.17 -16.34 -10.24
CA TYR A 147 -8.94 -17.81 -10.16
C TYR A 147 -8.24 -18.37 -11.39
N THR A 148 -8.53 -17.83 -12.56
CA THR A 148 -7.92 -18.23 -13.83
C THR A 148 -6.66 -17.46 -14.18
N LYS A 149 -6.17 -16.58 -13.28
CA LYS A 149 -4.95 -15.81 -13.52
C LYS A 149 -3.80 -16.74 -13.89
N ARG A 150 -3.15 -16.42 -15.00
CA ARG A 150 -1.90 -17.03 -15.44
C ARG A 150 -0.94 -15.93 -15.81
N GLU A 151 0.25 -16.00 -15.27
CA GLU A 151 1.29 -15.00 -15.49
C GLU A 151 2.60 -15.73 -15.78
N ASP A 152 3.08 -15.60 -17.01
CA ASP A 152 4.37 -16.16 -17.41
C ASP A 152 5.49 -15.25 -16.93
N ARG A 153 6.40 -15.80 -16.18
CA ARG A 153 7.61 -15.14 -15.70
C ARG A 153 8.83 -15.91 -16.20
N PRO A 154 10.01 -15.27 -16.31
CA PRO A 154 11.23 -16.00 -16.61
C PRO A 154 11.44 -17.15 -15.64
N ASP A 155 11.78 -18.33 -16.14
CA ASP A 155 11.97 -19.55 -15.35
C ASP A 155 13.11 -19.42 -14.32
N ARG A 156 14.07 -18.56 -14.62
CA ARG A 156 15.24 -18.33 -13.76
C ARG A 156 15.08 -17.02 -13.02
N LYS A 157 14.48 -17.13 -11.85
CA LYS A 157 14.34 -16.01 -10.92
C LYS A 157 15.52 -16.04 -9.95
N HIS A 158 16.41 -15.08 -10.04
CA HIS A 158 17.41 -14.84 -9.01
C HIS A 158 17.38 -13.37 -8.62
N GLY A 159 17.45 -13.12 -7.33
CA GLY A 159 17.47 -11.78 -6.78
C GLY A 159 18.81 -11.48 -6.11
N THR A 160 19.02 -10.22 -5.84
CA THR A 160 20.16 -9.69 -5.09
C THR A 160 19.85 -9.51 -3.59
N VAL A 161 18.65 -9.83 -3.15
CA VAL A 161 18.13 -9.64 -1.78
C VAL A 161 17.55 -10.92 -1.23
#